data_3fe27fba03f941d1cc3befd9d093d3a3
#
_entry.id   3fe27fba03f941d1cc3befd9d093d3a3
#
_cell.length_a   1.000
_cell.length_b   1.000
_cell.length_c   1.000
_cell.angle_alpha   90.00
_cell.angle_beta   90.00
_cell.angle_gamma   90.00
#
_symmetry.space_group_name_H-M   'P 1'
#
loop_
_entity.id
_entity.type
_entity.pdbx_description
1 polymer ?
#
loop_
_entity_poly.entity_id
_entity_poly.type
_entity_poly.pdbx_seq_one_letter_code
_entity_poly.pdbx_strand_id
1 'polypeptide(L)'
;MGDVPASTDYVQREATRLSRSFEEARGLLRRQPTLTKVVGTHFPPLYAGGVPTAFSPLIEDFAPAVCVYGHLHGPGIAAGFVGLHGDVLYVLASADAAGFKPVQLLPQLAAAG
;
A
#
# COMPACT_ATOMS: atom_id res chain seq x y z
N MET A 1 12.99 -21.33 9.75
CA MET A 1 12.07 -20.47 10.00
C MET A 1 12.36 -19.08 9.47
N GLY A 2 12.09 -18.93 8.24
CA GLY A 2 12.28 -17.68 7.63
C GLY A 2 11.31 -16.61 8.09
N ASP A 3 10.35 -17.02 8.88
CA ASP A 3 9.25 -16.13 9.20
C ASP A 3 9.38 -15.51 10.57
N VAL A 4 10.59 -15.09 10.88
CA VAL A 4 10.71 -14.18 12.02
C VAL A 4 9.96 -12.92 11.66
N PRO A 5 8.87 -12.61 12.32
CA PRO A 5 8.17 -11.38 12.02
C PRO A 5 9.11 -10.21 12.25
N ALA A 6 8.96 -9.18 11.43
CA ALA A 6 9.70 -7.95 11.68
C ALA A 6 9.47 -7.55 13.13
N SER A 7 10.54 -7.15 13.82
CA SER A 7 10.40 -6.75 15.21
C SER A 7 9.38 -5.63 15.33
N THR A 8 8.70 -5.56 16.46
CA THR A 8 7.75 -4.49 16.72
C THR A 8 8.39 -3.12 16.53
N ASP A 9 9.66 -2.98 16.95
CA ASP A 9 10.39 -1.72 16.78
C ASP A 9 10.57 -1.35 15.32
N TYR A 10 10.88 -2.33 14.47
CA TYR A 10 11.04 -2.08 13.04
C TYR A 10 9.74 -1.64 12.42
N VAL A 11 8.66 -2.34 12.71
CA VAL A 11 7.34 -2.01 12.17
C VAL A 11 6.91 -0.63 12.62
N GLN A 12 7.12 -0.29 13.89
CA GLN A 12 6.77 1.02 14.41
C GLN A 12 7.59 2.15 13.78
N ARG A 13 8.86 1.90 13.53
CA ARG A 13 9.70 2.91 12.84
C ARG A 13 9.22 3.15 11.41
N GLU A 14 8.85 2.08 10.69
CA GLU A 14 8.36 2.21 9.33
C GLU A 14 6.99 2.89 9.30
N ALA A 15 6.13 2.58 10.24
CA ALA A 15 4.85 3.25 10.37
C ALA A 15 5.04 4.75 10.68
N THR A 16 5.99 5.10 11.52
CA THR A 16 6.31 6.49 11.82
C THR A 16 6.83 7.23 10.59
N ARG A 17 7.70 6.58 9.80
CA ARG A 17 8.20 7.18 8.55
C ARG A 17 7.07 7.43 7.57
N LEU A 18 6.18 6.46 7.42
CA LEU A 18 5.02 6.61 6.54
C LEU A 18 4.14 7.77 7.00
N SER A 19 3.89 7.85 8.30
CA SER A 19 3.10 8.94 8.88
C SER A 19 3.71 10.31 8.58
N ARG A 20 5.03 10.43 8.67
CA ARG A 20 5.73 11.68 8.35
C ARG A 20 5.60 12.03 6.86
N SER A 21 5.71 11.03 6.00
CA SER A 21 5.51 11.24 4.56
C SER A 21 4.10 11.76 4.27
N PHE A 22 3.12 11.21 4.96
CA PHE A 22 1.73 11.67 4.82
C PHE A 22 1.55 13.11 5.29
N GLU A 23 2.19 13.50 6.39
CA GLU A 23 2.13 14.88 6.85
C GLU A 23 2.71 15.86 5.83
N GLU A 24 3.83 15.52 5.22
CA GLU A 24 4.41 16.35 4.17
C GLU A 24 3.51 16.42 2.95
N ALA A 25 2.94 15.30 2.54
CA ALA A 25 2.01 15.25 1.42
C ALA A 25 0.76 16.09 1.69
N ARG A 26 0.25 16.07 2.92
CA ARG A 26 -0.91 16.90 3.29
C ARG A 26 -0.62 18.38 3.12
N GLY A 27 0.62 18.81 3.42
CA GLY A 27 1.05 20.17 3.18
C GLY A 27 0.96 20.56 1.71
N LEU A 28 1.42 19.68 0.83
CA LEU A 28 1.31 19.89 -0.62
C LEU A 28 -0.14 19.88 -1.08
N LEU A 29 -0.95 18.96 -0.57
CA LEU A 29 -2.34 18.83 -0.94
C LEU A 29 -3.18 20.05 -0.55
N ARG A 30 -2.81 20.74 0.52
CA ARG A 30 -3.48 22.01 0.86
C ARG A 30 -3.29 23.07 -0.21
N ARG A 31 -2.15 23.04 -0.90
CA ARG A 31 -1.84 23.96 -2.02
C ARG A 31 -2.34 23.46 -3.36
N GLN A 32 -2.43 22.15 -3.51
CA GLN A 32 -2.84 21.50 -4.77
C GLN A 32 -3.82 20.35 -4.45
N PRO A 33 -5.06 20.69 -4.09
CA PRO A 33 -6.00 19.68 -3.57
C PRO A 33 -6.52 18.69 -4.63
N THR A 34 -6.26 18.95 -5.90
CA THR A 34 -6.71 18.07 -6.99
C THR A 34 -5.70 16.98 -7.36
N LEU A 35 -4.55 16.94 -6.72
CA LEU A 35 -3.55 15.91 -6.99
C LEU A 35 -4.08 14.53 -6.61
N THR A 36 -3.81 13.55 -7.47
CA THR A 36 -4.10 12.15 -7.17
C THR A 36 -3.07 11.62 -6.18
N LYS A 37 -3.54 11.02 -5.10
CA LYS A 37 -2.67 10.43 -4.08
C LYS A 37 -2.40 8.97 -4.41
N VAL A 38 -1.12 8.60 -4.48
CA VAL A 38 -0.67 7.21 -4.65
C VAL A 38 0.34 6.92 -3.55
N VAL A 39 0.17 5.80 -2.87
CA VAL A 39 1.06 5.36 -1.79
C VAL A 39 1.80 4.11 -2.23
N GLY A 40 3.11 4.08 -2.01
CA GLY A 40 3.92 2.89 -2.21
C GLY A 40 4.49 2.41 -0.89
N THR A 41 4.36 1.12 -0.61
CA THR A 41 4.99 0.48 0.54
C THR A 41 5.71 -0.78 0.09
N HIS A 42 6.75 -1.19 0.82
CA HIS A 42 7.42 -2.44 0.51
C HIS A 42 6.60 -3.62 1.00
N PHE A 43 6.22 -3.60 2.27
CA PHE A 43 5.43 -4.68 2.87
C PHE A 43 3.95 -4.50 2.59
N PRO A 44 3.18 -5.60 2.56
CA PRO A 44 1.74 -5.48 2.36
C PRO A 44 1.10 -4.71 3.51
N PRO A 45 0.32 -3.67 3.19
CA PRO A 45 -0.37 -2.88 4.22
C PRO A 45 -1.65 -3.52 4.70
N LEU A 46 -2.15 -4.51 3.96
CA LEU A 46 -3.40 -5.20 4.23
C LEU A 46 -3.27 -6.63 3.74
N TYR A 47 -3.73 -7.59 4.52
CA TYR A 47 -3.69 -8.99 4.14
C TYR A 47 -5.04 -9.48 3.60
N ALA A 48 -5.02 -10.62 2.92
CA ALA A 48 -6.21 -11.23 2.32
C ALA A 48 -7.32 -11.34 3.37
N GLY A 49 -8.55 -11.08 2.94
CA GLY A 49 -9.68 -11.04 3.85
C GLY A 49 -9.84 -9.72 4.59
N GLY A 50 -9.01 -8.73 4.28
CA GLY A 50 -9.09 -7.42 4.93
C GLY A 50 -8.43 -7.38 6.29
N VAL A 51 -7.48 -8.29 6.56
CA VAL A 51 -6.78 -8.33 7.86
C VAL A 51 -5.80 -7.18 7.94
N PRO A 52 -5.92 -6.28 8.94
CA PRO A 52 -5.13 -5.08 9.00
C PRO A 52 -3.71 -5.30 9.52
N THR A 53 -2.84 -4.34 9.23
CA THR A 53 -1.49 -4.24 9.79
C THR A 53 -1.35 -2.89 10.50
N ALA A 54 -0.15 -2.59 11.00
CA ALA A 54 0.13 -1.28 11.58
C ALA A 54 0.01 -0.14 10.55
N PHE A 55 0.12 -0.46 9.26
CA PHE A 55 0.03 0.53 8.19
C PHE A 55 -1.40 0.84 7.76
N SER A 56 -2.32 -0.12 7.95
CA SER A 56 -3.69 0.01 7.44
C SER A 56 -4.41 1.26 7.92
N PRO A 57 -4.43 1.58 9.22
CA PRO A 57 -5.15 2.78 9.66
C PRO A 57 -4.51 4.06 9.14
N LEU A 58 -3.19 4.09 8.95
CA LEU A 58 -2.52 5.26 8.39
C LEU A 58 -2.91 5.49 6.94
N ILE A 59 -2.96 4.41 6.16
CA ILE A 59 -3.32 4.48 4.75
C ILE A 59 -4.80 4.84 4.59
N GLU A 60 -5.65 4.24 5.39
CA GLU A 60 -7.08 4.55 5.35
C GLU A 60 -7.36 6.01 5.71
N ASP A 61 -6.66 6.53 6.70
CA ASP A 61 -6.80 7.94 7.09
C ASP A 61 -6.30 8.89 6.02
N PHE A 62 -5.18 8.57 5.38
CA PHE A 62 -4.65 9.36 4.27
C PHE A 62 -5.54 9.26 3.03
N ALA A 63 -6.23 8.15 2.86
CA ALA A 63 -7.19 7.88 1.79
C ALA A 63 -6.59 8.08 0.38
N PRO A 64 -5.50 7.39 0.03
CA PRO A 64 -4.99 7.46 -1.34
C PRO A 64 -5.96 6.76 -2.29
N ALA A 65 -5.89 7.11 -3.57
CA ALA A 65 -6.65 6.40 -4.59
C ALA A 65 -6.09 4.99 -4.80
N VAL A 66 -4.76 4.85 -4.76
CA VAL A 66 -4.06 3.56 -4.93
C VAL A 66 -2.99 3.41 -3.87
N CYS A 67 -2.89 2.20 -3.33
CA CYS A 67 -1.74 1.77 -2.55
C CYS A 67 -1.09 0.60 -3.28
N VAL A 68 0.16 0.78 -3.72
CA VAL A 68 0.93 -0.26 -4.39
C VAL A 68 1.98 -0.80 -3.44
N TYR A 69 2.15 -2.11 -3.42
CA TYR A 69 3.11 -2.74 -2.52
C TYR A 69 3.79 -3.94 -3.20
N GLY A 70 4.86 -4.44 -2.60
CA GLY A 70 5.62 -5.56 -3.13
C GLY A 70 5.81 -6.66 -2.09
N HIS A 71 7.04 -7.12 -1.94
CA HIS A 71 7.48 -8.10 -0.95
C HIS A 71 7.00 -9.53 -1.17
N LEU A 72 5.73 -9.75 -1.46
CA LEU A 72 5.16 -11.10 -1.58
C LEU A 72 5.51 -11.73 -2.91
N HIS A 73 6.03 -12.94 -2.87
CA HIS A 73 6.45 -13.71 -4.04
C HIS A 73 5.97 -15.15 -3.94
N GLY A 74 5.86 -15.83 -5.09
CA GLY A 74 5.50 -17.24 -5.15
C GLY A 74 4.19 -17.53 -4.43
N PRO A 75 4.14 -18.58 -3.60
CA PRO A 75 2.90 -18.92 -2.86
C PRO A 75 2.44 -17.83 -1.90
N GLY A 76 3.34 -16.94 -1.47
CA GLY A 76 3.00 -15.84 -0.57
C GLY A 76 2.15 -14.75 -1.22
N ILE A 77 2.09 -14.70 -2.55
CA ILE A 77 1.30 -13.70 -3.27
C ILE A 77 -0.16 -13.70 -2.81
N ALA A 78 -0.72 -14.87 -2.57
CA ALA A 78 -2.11 -14.99 -2.15
C ALA A 78 -2.39 -14.42 -0.75
N ALA A 79 -1.37 -14.15 0.04
CA ALA A 79 -1.53 -13.61 1.38
C ALA A 79 -1.86 -12.11 1.39
N GLY A 80 -1.54 -11.37 0.32
CA GLY A 80 -1.78 -9.95 0.24
C GLY A 80 -3.20 -9.63 -0.23
N PHE A 81 -3.72 -8.50 0.21
CA PHE A 81 -5.00 -8.02 -0.28
C PHE A 81 -4.81 -7.33 -1.63
N VAL A 82 -5.66 -7.66 -2.59
CA VAL A 82 -5.68 -7.04 -3.91
C VAL A 82 -7.11 -6.63 -4.23
N GLY A 83 -7.29 -5.42 -4.73
CA GLY A 83 -8.59 -4.88 -5.07
C GLY A 83 -8.98 -3.70 -4.21
N LEU A 84 -10.24 -3.33 -4.24
CA LEU A 84 -10.76 -2.22 -3.46
C LEU A 84 -11.05 -2.65 -2.02
N HIS A 85 -10.60 -1.83 -1.09
CA HIS A 85 -10.98 -1.93 0.31
C HIS A 85 -11.24 -0.51 0.80
N GLY A 86 -12.48 -0.23 1.20
CA GLY A 86 -12.89 1.15 1.38
C GLY A 86 -12.76 1.89 0.05
N ASP A 87 -12.11 3.04 0.07
CA ASP A 87 -11.90 3.85 -1.11
C ASP A 87 -10.49 3.70 -1.70
N VAL A 88 -9.73 2.72 -1.23
CA VAL A 88 -8.34 2.51 -1.65
C VAL A 88 -8.24 1.27 -2.53
N LEU A 89 -7.63 1.42 -3.69
CA LEU A 89 -7.32 0.29 -4.57
C LEU A 89 -5.92 -0.23 -4.20
N TYR A 90 -5.84 -1.48 -3.75
CA TYR A 90 -4.58 -2.13 -3.39
C TYR A 90 -4.06 -2.94 -4.56
N VAL A 91 -2.79 -2.72 -4.93
CA VAL A 91 -2.13 -3.37 -6.06
C VAL A 91 -0.84 -4.02 -5.58
N LEU A 92 -0.69 -5.31 -5.83
CA LEU A 92 0.56 -6.03 -5.59
C LEU A 92 1.40 -5.99 -6.85
N ALA A 93 2.58 -5.40 -6.75
CA ALA A 93 3.47 -5.17 -7.90
C ALA A 93 4.84 -5.84 -7.72
N SER A 94 4.96 -6.91 -6.90
CA SER A 94 6.17 -7.70 -6.89
C SER A 94 6.40 -8.31 -8.27
N ALA A 95 7.65 -8.57 -8.63
CA ALA A 95 8.01 -8.92 -10.00
C ALA A 95 7.21 -10.10 -10.56
N ASP A 96 7.10 -11.19 -9.79
CA ASP A 96 6.37 -12.38 -10.23
C ASP A 96 4.85 -12.18 -10.20
N ALA A 97 4.32 -11.43 -9.22
CA ALA A 97 2.90 -11.11 -9.18
C ALA A 97 2.47 -10.28 -10.38
N ALA A 98 3.33 -9.39 -10.85
CA ALA A 98 3.09 -8.54 -12.02
C ALA A 98 3.45 -9.22 -13.35
N GLY A 99 3.87 -10.50 -13.33
CA GLY A 99 4.31 -11.22 -14.53
C GLY A 99 5.56 -10.61 -15.16
N PHE A 100 6.43 -10.05 -14.34
CA PHE A 100 7.68 -9.39 -14.75
C PHE A 100 7.47 -8.25 -15.74
N LYS A 101 6.36 -7.54 -15.58
CA LYS A 101 6.01 -6.41 -16.42
C LYS A 101 5.67 -5.20 -15.54
N PRO A 102 5.86 -3.98 -16.03
CA PRO A 102 5.38 -2.80 -15.33
C PRO A 102 3.87 -2.85 -15.12
N VAL A 103 3.43 -2.34 -13.99
CA VAL A 103 2.00 -2.26 -13.67
C VAL A 103 1.53 -0.83 -13.85
N GLN A 104 0.52 -0.65 -14.69
CA GLN A 104 -0.04 0.68 -14.93
C GLN A 104 -1.16 0.94 -13.93
N LEU A 105 -1.00 1.97 -13.10
CA LEU A 105 -1.90 2.23 -11.98
C LEU A 105 -3.12 3.08 -12.37
N LEU A 106 -2.92 4.11 -13.19
CA LEU A 106 -3.99 5.07 -13.49
C LEU A 106 -5.16 4.47 -14.27
N PRO A 107 -4.94 3.61 -15.29
CA PRO A 107 -6.04 2.90 -15.91
C PRO A 107 -6.81 1.99 -14.97
N GLN A 108 -6.12 1.39 -13.99
CA GLN A 108 -6.78 0.58 -12.96
C GLN A 108 -7.69 1.45 -12.09
N LEU A 109 -7.28 2.67 -11.79
CA LEU A 109 -8.12 3.64 -11.10
C LEU A 109 -9.37 3.96 -11.91
N ALA A 110 -9.23 4.23 -13.19
CA ALA A 110 -10.36 4.53 -14.06
C ALA A 110 -11.33 3.35 -14.14
N ALA A 111 -10.80 2.12 -14.18
CA ALA A 111 -11.62 0.91 -14.22
C ALA A 111 -12.31 0.63 -12.89
N ALA A 112 -11.68 1.00 -11.77
CA ALA A 112 -12.21 0.78 -10.44
C ALA A 112 -13.24 1.84 -10.02
N GLY A 113 -13.09 3.02 -10.58
CA GLY A 113 -13.97 4.15 -10.25
C GLY A 113 -15.22 4.18 -11.04
#